data_6ac0e5900d23441070966a809dbb5876
#
_entry.id   6ac0e5900d23441070966a809dbb5876
#
_cell.length_a   1.000
_cell.length_b   1.000
_cell.length_c   1.000
_cell.angle_alpha   90.00
_cell.angle_beta   90.00
_cell.angle_gamma   90.00
#
_symmetry.space_group_name_H-M   'P 1'
#
loop_
_entity.id
_entity.type
_entity.pdbx_description
1 polymer ?
#
loop_
_entity_poly.entity_id
_entity_poly.type
_entity_poly.pdbx_seq_one_letter_code
_entity_poly.pdbx_strand_id
1 'polypeptide(L)'
;MRIVMKFGGALMEDAEQISNCASLVAERAKKDYEVVVSVSAMSNVTDQLVAMGESARLGDMERVRITIAEIEQRHIETAEKLCNENTLCETKENTKKLLETLNQCLTGIFLLRELTPRSKDLLLSFGERLSVGLMRGALIMKGVNAMELTGGEAGIITDSNYGNAKPLLNITEVMVKDRLLPVLKGGVVPVVTGFIGQDENAVITTLGRGGSDYTSTILASALEADEVWIWKDVNGIMTADPKIVSGARTIPTLSYAEVMEMAYFGAKVLHPLTVTPVQERRIPIRIRSAYAPKNPGTIIRETGDKAKIVKAVTSIRGLSIITTGGAGMIGVPSVVSRVFSTLAANNVSVVMISQSSSQANISMLIHNSDLEKALKALKVEFRNGDLVRDIHTIPKVAVVAIVGEGMRGTKGVAARLFNAVAEANGNVLCISQGSSELNISFAVIEEDVDKVVQSIHSAFGLDKA
;
A
#
# COMPACT_ATOMS: atom_id res chain seq x y z
N MET A 1 3.16 -22.31 16.57
CA MET A 1 3.50 -21.40 15.44
C MET A 1 2.70 -20.13 15.62
N ARG A 2 3.37 -18.96 15.55
CA ARG A 2 2.71 -17.64 15.66
C ARG A 2 2.59 -17.01 14.29
N ILE A 3 1.37 -16.61 13.90
CA ILE A 3 1.09 -15.99 12.61
C ILE A 3 0.27 -14.71 12.76
N VAL A 4 0.56 -13.73 11.91
CA VAL A 4 -0.28 -12.53 11.77
C VAL A 4 -1.07 -12.65 10.47
N MET A 5 -2.40 -12.62 10.55
CA MET A 5 -3.29 -12.72 9.41
C MET A 5 -3.97 -11.37 9.15
N LYS A 6 -3.80 -10.84 7.93
CA LYS A 6 -4.41 -9.56 7.55
C LYS A 6 -5.48 -9.77 6.48
N PHE A 7 -6.62 -9.11 6.64
CA PHE A 7 -7.72 -9.09 5.69
C PHE A 7 -7.96 -7.67 5.15
N GLY A 8 -7.95 -7.52 3.82
CA GLY A 8 -8.14 -6.24 3.14
C GLY A 8 -9.61 -5.84 3.03
N GLY A 9 -9.88 -4.58 2.65
CA GLY A 9 -11.23 -4.02 2.56
C GLY A 9 -12.19 -4.81 1.67
N ALA A 10 -11.72 -5.34 0.53
CA ALA A 10 -12.54 -6.21 -0.34
C ALA A 10 -12.99 -7.52 0.35
N LEU A 11 -12.23 -8.01 1.33
CA LEU A 11 -12.59 -9.18 2.14
C LEU A 11 -13.40 -8.84 3.38
N MET A 12 -13.60 -7.55 3.64
CA MET A 12 -14.45 -6.99 4.70
C MET A 12 -15.72 -6.37 4.12
N GLU A 13 -16.09 -6.70 2.88
CA GLU A 13 -17.17 -6.05 2.15
C GLU A 13 -18.55 -6.33 2.73
N ASP A 14 -18.80 -7.57 3.11
CA ASP A 14 -20.10 -8.04 3.61
C ASP A 14 -19.96 -9.19 4.63
N ALA A 15 -21.08 -9.65 5.16
CA ALA A 15 -21.14 -10.71 6.15
C ALA A 15 -20.58 -12.05 5.64
N GLU A 16 -20.80 -12.37 4.36
CA GLU A 16 -20.31 -13.63 3.78
C GLU A 16 -18.78 -13.63 3.72
N GLN A 17 -18.19 -12.54 3.22
CA GLN A 17 -16.73 -12.40 3.12
C GLN A 17 -16.08 -12.41 4.51
N ILE A 18 -16.64 -11.68 5.47
CA ILE A 18 -16.13 -11.66 6.86
C ILE A 18 -16.24 -13.05 7.50
N SER A 19 -17.36 -13.77 7.31
CA SER A 19 -17.53 -15.13 7.80
C SER A 19 -16.53 -16.11 7.19
N ASN A 20 -16.23 -15.97 5.89
CA ASN A 20 -15.21 -16.76 5.21
C ASN A 20 -13.82 -16.48 5.80
N CYS A 21 -13.47 -15.21 6.01
CA CYS A 21 -12.23 -14.80 6.66
C CYS A 21 -12.11 -15.36 8.08
N ALA A 22 -13.18 -15.27 8.88
CA ALA A 22 -13.23 -15.84 10.22
C ALA A 22 -13.04 -17.37 10.21
N SER A 23 -13.52 -18.07 9.18
CA SER A 23 -13.31 -19.52 9.02
C SER A 23 -11.84 -19.86 8.78
N LEU A 24 -11.11 -19.04 7.99
CA LEU A 24 -9.67 -19.20 7.76
C LEU A 24 -8.87 -19.01 9.07
N VAL A 25 -9.24 -18.03 9.88
CA VAL A 25 -8.64 -17.80 11.19
C VAL A 25 -8.93 -18.98 12.14
N ALA A 26 -10.20 -19.39 12.23
CA ALA A 26 -10.62 -20.47 13.10
C ALA A 26 -9.94 -21.81 12.77
N GLU A 27 -9.71 -22.10 11.49
CA GLU A 27 -8.97 -23.29 11.06
C GLU A 27 -7.55 -23.29 11.63
N ARG A 28 -6.90 -22.13 11.78
CA ARG A 28 -5.53 -22.03 12.31
C ARG A 28 -5.52 -22.01 13.84
N ALA A 29 -6.39 -21.23 14.46
CA ALA A 29 -6.51 -21.19 15.92
C ALA A 29 -6.81 -22.56 16.52
N LYS A 30 -7.64 -23.38 15.87
CA LYS A 30 -7.96 -24.76 16.28
C LYS A 30 -6.79 -25.76 16.09
N LYS A 31 -5.74 -25.38 15.38
CA LYS A 31 -4.49 -26.17 15.19
C LYS A 31 -3.36 -25.67 16.11
N ASP A 32 -3.69 -25.06 17.22
CA ASP A 32 -2.76 -24.53 18.23
C ASP A 32 -1.78 -23.47 17.67
N TYR A 33 -2.23 -22.70 16.66
CA TYR A 33 -1.49 -21.52 16.23
C TYR A 33 -1.86 -20.33 17.11
N GLU A 34 -0.87 -19.57 17.54
CA GLU A 34 -1.10 -18.23 18.07
C GLU A 34 -1.38 -17.29 16.88
N VAL A 35 -2.62 -16.85 16.76
CA VAL A 35 -3.06 -16.03 15.62
C VAL A 35 -3.37 -14.61 16.07
N VAL A 36 -2.79 -13.63 15.38
CA VAL A 36 -3.16 -12.22 15.48
C VAL A 36 -3.87 -11.83 14.17
N VAL A 37 -5.01 -11.18 14.26
CA VAL A 37 -5.78 -10.73 13.10
C VAL A 37 -5.66 -9.22 12.95
N SER A 38 -5.39 -8.72 11.75
CA SER A 38 -5.51 -7.31 11.40
C SER A 38 -6.55 -7.13 10.31
N VAL A 39 -7.47 -6.19 10.48
CA VAL A 39 -8.55 -5.91 9.53
C VAL A 39 -8.51 -4.48 9.02
N SER A 40 -8.90 -4.29 7.76
CA SER A 40 -9.19 -2.98 7.18
C SER A 40 -10.64 -2.58 7.45
N ALA A 41 -11.00 -1.35 7.16
CA ALA A 41 -12.39 -0.91 7.07
C ALA A 41 -13.20 -1.77 6.09
N MET A 42 -14.51 -1.82 6.23
CA MET A 42 -15.40 -2.35 5.19
C MET A 42 -15.18 -1.60 3.87
N SER A 43 -15.34 -2.29 2.75
CA SER A 43 -15.16 -1.71 1.41
C SER A 43 -15.90 -0.39 1.26
N ASN A 44 -15.23 0.64 0.70
CA ASN A 44 -15.70 2.01 0.47
C ASN A 44 -15.89 2.89 1.72
N VAL A 45 -15.88 2.35 2.94
CA VAL A 45 -16.11 3.15 4.16
C VAL A 45 -15.05 4.23 4.34
N THR A 46 -13.78 3.93 4.06
CA THR A 46 -12.69 4.93 4.15
C THR A 46 -12.93 6.11 3.20
N ASP A 47 -13.39 5.85 1.96
CA ASP A 47 -13.69 6.89 0.98
C ASP A 47 -14.91 7.72 1.41
N GLN A 48 -15.93 7.07 1.99
CA GLN A 48 -17.09 7.77 2.57
C GLN A 48 -16.66 8.69 3.74
N LEU A 49 -15.76 8.25 4.61
CA LEU A 49 -15.21 9.08 5.70
C LEU A 49 -14.45 10.29 5.16
N VAL A 50 -13.62 10.12 4.12
CA VAL A 50 -12.94 11.26 3.45
C VAL A 50 -13.96 12.23 2.90
N ALA A 51 -14.96 11.74 2.17
CA ALA A 51 -15.99 12.58 1.56
C ALA A 51 -16.83 13.32 2.62
N MET A 52 -17.18 12.66 3.74
CA MET A 52 -17.90 13.30 4.85
C MET A 52 -17.09 14.43 5.50
N GLY A 53 -15.78 14.22 5.71
CA GLY A 53 -14.91 15.27 6.24
C GLY A 53 -14.88 16.52 5.37
N GLU A 54 -14.80 16.36 4.06
CA GLU A 54 -14.84 17.47 3.10
C GLU A 54 -16.25 18.11 3.03
N SER A 55 -17.32 17.31 3.06
CA SER A 55 -18.70 17.82 3.10
C SER A 55 -18.94 18.66 4.36
N ALA A 56 -18.52 18.19 5.53
CA ALA A 56 -18.61 18.94 6.78
C ALA A 56 -17.83 20.26 6.71
N ARG A 57 -16.59 20.23 6.19
CA ARG A 57 -15.77 21.43 6.00
C ARG A 57 -16.43 22.46 5.08
N LEU A 58 -17.10 22.00 4.01
CA LEU A 58 -17.84 22.84 3.07
C LEU A 58 -19.21 23.26 3.58
N GLY A 59 -19.74 22.65 4.65
CA GLY A 59 -21.00 23.00 5.29
C GLY A 59 -22.20 22.14 4.89
N ASP A 60 -21.99 21.07 4.15
CA ASP A 60 -23.03 20.13 3.72
C ASP A 60 -23.25 19.04 4.78
N MET A 61 -23.97 19.40 5.87
CA MET A 61 -24.30 18.46 6.93
C MET A 61 -25.47 17.52 6.56
N GLU A 62 -26.24 17.83 5.53
CA GLU A 62 -27.29 16.95 5.03
C GLU A 62 -26.67 15.68 4.45
N ARG A 63 -25.68 15.82 3.58
CA ARG A 63 -24.92 14.71 3.01
C ARG A 63 -24.20 13.90 4.08
N VAL A 64 -23.63 14.56 5.10
CA VAL A 64 -23.01 13.89 6.24
C VAL A 64 -23.98 12.96 6.96
N ARG A 65 -25.19 13.44 7.28
CA ARG A 65 -26.22 12.65 7.99
C ARG A 65 -26.66 11.42 7.17
N ILE A 66 -26.88 11.61 5.87
CA ILE A 66 -27.25 10.51 4.97
C ILE A 66 -26.17 9.44 4.97
N THR A 67 -24.90 9.83 4.80
CA THR A 67 -23.79 8.86 4.75
C THR A 67 -23.56 8.16 6.09
N ILE A 68 -23.74 8.83 7.24
CA ILE A 68 -23.67 8.19 8.56
C ILE A 68 -24.75 7.11 8.68
N ALA A 69 -25.99 7.41 8.26
CA ALA A 69 -27.09 6.45 8.33
C ALA A 69 -26.85 5.22 7.42
N GLU A 70 -26.29 5.42 6.22
CA GLU A 70 -25.89 4.32 5.34
C GLU A 70 -24.81 3.43 5.97
N ILE A 71 -23.78 4.02 6.59
CA ILE A 71 -22.71 3.29 7.30
C ILE A 71 -23.31 2.53 8.49
N GLU A 72 -24.17 3.16 9.29
CA GLU A 72 -24.86 2.53 10.42
C GLU A 72 -25.64 1.30 9.96
N GLN A 73 -26.55 1.49 9.01
CA GLN A 73 -27.40 0.41 8.49
C GLN A 73 -26.56 -0.77 8.02
N ARG A 74 -25.53 -0.51 7.19
CA ARG A 74 -24.68 -1.55 6.64
C ARG A 74 -23.94 -2.35 7.72
N HIS A 75 -23.40 -1.69 8.76
CA HIS A 75 -22.67 -2.37 9.83
C HIS A 75 -23.62 -3.15 10.74
N ILE A 76 -24.81 -2.62 11.03
CA ILE A 76 -25.84 -3.32 11.83
C ILE A 76 -26.36 -4.57 11.10
N GLU A 77 -26.74 -4.45 9.82
CA GLU A 77 -27.18 -5.60 9.01
C GLU A 77 -26.10 -6.68 8.88
N THR A 78 -24.84 -6.26 8.80
CA THR A 78 -23.70 -7.18 8.77
C THR A 78 -23.52 -7.86 10.13
N ALA A 79 -23.62 -7.13 11.24
CA ALA A 79 -23.52 -7.68 12.58
C ALA A 79 -24.64 -8.70 12.88
N GLU A 80 -25.86 -8.44 12.43
CA GLU A 80 -27.01 -9.35 12.58
C GLU A 80 -26.77 -10.72 11.95
N LYS A 81 -25.99 -10.79 10.88
CA LYS A 81 -25.64 -12.04 10.21
C LYS A 81 -24.40 -12.74 10.79
N LEU A 82 -23.56 -12.01 11.52
CA LEU A 82 -22.25 -12.50 12.00
C LEU A 82 -22.20 -12.80 13.50
N CYS A 83 -23.11 -12.25 14.29
CA CYS A 83 -23.03 -12.29 15.74
C CYS A 83 -24.16 -13.16 16.34
N ASN A 84 -23.89 -13.81 17.47
CA ASN A 84 -24.94 -14.39 18.32
C ASN A 84 -25.62 -13.30 19.15
N GLU A 85 -26.70 -13.62 19.88
CA GLU A 85 -27.47 -12.64 20.63
C GLU A 85 -26.63 -11.77 21.58
N ASN A 86 -25.67 -12.36 22.29
CA ASN A 86 -24.84 -11.64 23.26
C ASN A 86 -23.85 -10.68 22.55
N THR A 87 -23.13 -11.19 21.55
CA THR A 87 -22.15 -10.37 20.78
C THR A 87 -22.83 -9.35 19.88
N LEU A 88 -24.05 -9.62 19.42
CA LEU A 88 -24.84 -8.70 18.60
C LEU A 88 -25.21 -7.43 19.39
N CYS A 89 -25.70 -7.60 20.61
CA CYS A 89 -26.04 -6.46 21.45
C CYS A 89 -24.84 -5.55 21.70
N GLU A 90 -23.70 -6.14 22.09
CA GLU A 90 -22.45 -5.43 22.33
C GLU A 90 -21.93 -4.73 21.04
N THR A 91 -21.92 -5.44 19.91
CA THR A 91 -21.46 -4.87 18.63
C THR A 91 -22.35 -3.72 18.16
N LYS A 92 -23.68 -3.83 18.30
CA LYS A 92 -24.62 -2.73 17.98
C LYS A 92 -24.41 -1.52 18.88
N GLU A 93 -24.23 -1.71 20.17
CA GLU A 93 -23.99 -0.63 21.13
C GLU A 93 -22.65 0.09 20.81
N ASN A 94 -21.59 -0.67 20.59
CA ASN A 94 -20.28 -0.11 20.23
C ASN A 94 -20.34 0.64 18.89
N THR A 95 -21.02 0.08 17.89
CA THR A 95 -21.23 0.75 16.59
C THR A 95 -21.91 2.09 16.77
N LYS A 96 -22.99 2.17 17.55
CA LYS A 96 -23.70 3.42 17.82
C LYS A 96 -22.83 4.44 18.52
N LYS A 97 -22.12 4.04 19.59
CA LYS A 97 -21.17 4.94 20.31
C LYS A 97 -20.09 5.50 19.39
N LEU A 98 -19.55 4.67 18.50
CA LEU A 98 -18.56 5.10 17.51
C LEU A 98 -19.14 6.13 16.52
N LEU A 99 -20.34 5.88 16.01
CA LEU A 99 -21.02 6.78 15.08
C LEU A 99 -21.48 8.09 15.74
N GLU A 100 -21.87 8.08 17.00
CA GLU A 100 -22.12 9.29 17.78
C GLU A 100 -20.86 10.14 17.92
N THR A 101 -19.72 9.51 18.24
CA THR A 101 -18.42 10.20 18.32
C THR A 101 -17.99 10.73 16.96
N LEU A 102 -18.18 9.95 15.88
CA LEU A 102 -17.95 10.38 14.51
C LEU A 102 -18.77 11.64 14.16
N ASN A 103 -20.06 11.65 14.50
CA ASN A 103 -20.96 12.80 14.26
C ASN A 103 -20.50 14.03 15.03
N GLN A 104 -20.03 13.88 16.29
CA GLN A 104 -19.45 14.97 17.07
C GLN A 104 -18.20 15.54 16.41
N CYS A 105 -17.28 14.69 15.91
CA CYS A 105 -16.09 15.11 15.18
C CYS A 105 -16.46 15.91 13.91
N LEU A 106 -17.41 15.41 13.11
CA LEU A 106 -17.88 16.07 11.90
C LEU A 106 -18.60 17.39 12.21
N THR A 107 -19.34 17.47 13.30
CA THR A 107 -19.93 18.73 13.77
C THR A 107 -18.86 19.75 14.16
N GLY A 108 -17.76 19.33 14.82
CA GLY A 108 -16.62 20.19 15.09
C GLY A 108 -15.96 20.71 13.81
N ILE A 109 -15.74 19.86 12.81
CA ILE A 109 -15.19 20.24 11.50
C ILE A 109 -16.13 21.24 10.80
N PHE A 110 -17.44 21.00 10.85
CA PHE A 110 -18.46 21.90 10.28
C PHE A 110 -18.42 23.28 10.91
N LEU A 111 -18.35 23.38 12.23
CA LEU A 111 -18.33 24.65 12.96
C LEU A 111 -17.05 25.45 12.71
N LEU A 112 -15.90 24.77 12.67
CA LEU A 112 -14.59 25.37 12.45
C LEU A 112 -14.28 25.63 10.98
N ARG A 113 -14.97 24.94 10.05
CA ARG A 113 -14.65 24.94 8.61
C ARG A 113 -13.21 24.49 8.30
N GLU A 114 -12.63 23.72 9.18
CA GLU A 114 -11.26 23.24 9.09
C GLU A 114 -11.20 21.71 9.19
N LEU A 115 -10.41 21.07 8.33
CA LEU A 115 -10.08 19.67 8.37
C LEU A 115 -8.54 19.54 8.44
N THR A 116 -8.01 19.56 9.65
CA THR A 116 -6.57 19.42 9.87
C THR A 116 -6.11 17.98 9.63
N PRO A 117 -4.82 17.70 9.35
CA PRO A 117 -4.30 16.33 9.25
C PRO A 117 -4.64 15.47 10.47
N ARG A 118 -4.54 16.02 11.69
CA ARG A 118 -4.90 15.32 12.93
C ARG A 118 -6.39 14.96 12.99
N SER A 119 -7.28 15.90 12.64
CA SER A 119 -8.71 15.65 12.60
C SER A 119 -9.07 14.62 11.55
N LYS A 120 -8.34 14.63 10.42
CA LYS A 120 -8.50 13.64 9.36
C LYS A 120 -8.10 12.24 9.82
N ASP A 121 -7.00 12.08 10.54
CA ASP A 121 -6.58 10.80 11.09
C ASP A 121 -7.62 10.22 12.06
N LEU A 122 -8.14 11.04 12.96
CA LEU A 122 -9.24 10.64 13.84
C LEU A 122 -10.47 10.19 13.02
N LEU A 123 -10.88 11.00 12.04
CA LEU A 123 -12.01 10.70 11.18
C LEU A 123 -11.84 9.36 10.44
N LEU A 124 -10.69 9.14 9.81
CA LEU A 124 -10.41 7.91 9.06
C LEU A 124 -10.36 6.67 9.96
N SER A 125 -9.98 6.82 11.23
CA SER A 125 -9.88 5.70 12.17
C SER A 125 -11.20 4.97 12.42
N PHE A 126 -12.34 5.64 12.22
CA PHE A 126 -13.64 5.03 12.46
C PHE A 126 -13.92 3.85 11.52
N GLY A 127 -13.33 3.83 10.32
CA GLY A 127 -13.52 2.72 9.38
C GLY A 127 -13.08 1.38 9.97
N GLU A 128 -11.85 1.29 10.41
CA GLU A 128 -11.30 0.07 10.99
C GLU A 128 -11.87 -0.23 12.38
N ARG A 129 -12.15 0.81 13.17
CA ARG A 129 -12.76 0.66 14.52
C ARG A 129 -14.17 0.06 14.43
N LEU A 130 -14.93 0.35 13.39
CA LEU A 130 -16.23 -0.28 13.13
C LEU A 130 -16.08 -1.74 12.66
N SER A 131 -14.99 -2.08 11.96
CA SER A 131 -14.78 -3.41 11.38
C SER A 131 -14.30 -4.46 12.39
N VAL A 132 -13.51 -4.09 13.39
CA VAL A 132 -12.95 -5.07 14.35
C VAL A 132 -14.02 -5.80 15.13
N GLY A 133 -15.11 -5.13 15.52
CA GLY A 133 -16.25 -5.75 16.21
C GLY A 133 -16.96 -6.80 15.35
N LEU A 134 -17.10 -6.55 14.05
CA LEU A 134 -17.68 -7.52 13.10
C LEU A 134 -16.84 -8.80 12.99
N MET A 135 -15.51 -8.64 12.84
CA MET A 135 -14.61 -9.80 12.78
C MET A 135 -14.57 -10.56 14.10
N ARG A 136 -14.56 -9.86 15.25
CA ARG A 136 -14.63 -10.48 16.57
C ARG A 136 -15.92 -11.31 16.70
N GLY A 137 -17.08 -10.74 16.36
CA GLY A 137 -18.37 -11.44 16.39
C GLY A 137 -18.36 -12.70 15.52
N ALA A 138 -17.85 -12.60 14.29
CA ALA A 138 -17.71 -13.73 13.38
C ALA A 138 -16.80 -14.84 13.93
N LEU A 139 -15.69 -14.50 14.60
CA LEU A 139 -14.78 -15.46 15.23
C LEU A 139 -15.45 -16.20 16.39
N ILE A 140 -16.17 -15.48 17.24
CA ILE A 140 -16.93 -16.08 18.36
C ILE A 140 -17.99 -17.05 17.84
N MET A 141 -18.68 -16.71 16.75
CA MET A 141 -19.61 -17.65 16.08
C MET A 141 -18.93 -18.90 15.52
N LYS A 142 -17.63 -18.86 15.23
CA LYS A 142 -16.84 -20.03 14.82
C LYS A 142 -16.22 -20.79 16.00
N GLY A 143 -16.55 -20.38 17.24
CA GLY A 143 -16.05 -20.99 18.47
C GLY A 143 -14.60 -20.60 18.80
N VAL A 144 -14.17 -19.42 18.41
CA VAL A 144 -12.85 -18.87 18.71
C VAL A 144 -13.00 -17.68 19.65
N ASN A 145 -12.35 -17.72 20.80
CA ASN A 145 -12.28 -16.56 21.69
C ASN A 145 -11.48 -15.45 21.02
N ALA A 146 -12.05 -14.25 20.92
CA ALA A 146 -11.43 -13.12 20.27
C ALA A 146 -11.65 -11.82 21.04
N MET A 147 -10.67 -10.92 20.96
CA MET A 147 -10.69 -9.58 21.57
C MET A 147 -10.44 -8.53 20.49
N GLU A 148 -11.25 -7.47 20.48
CA GLU A 148 -11.03 -6.32 19.58
C GLU A 148 -10.10 -5.29 20.22
N LEU A 149 -9.19 -4.72 19.42
CA LEU A 149 -8.21 -3.71 19.84
C LEU A 149 -7.99 -2.71 18.71
N THR A 150 -7.84 -1.44 19.04
CA THR A 150 -7.23 -0.48 18.11
C THR A 150 -5.73 -0.75 17.99
N GLY A 151 -5.09 -0.23 16.92
CA GLY A 151 -3.63 -0.35 16.79
C GLY A 151 -2.88 0.28 17.96
N GLY A 152 -3.38 1.41 18.48
CA GLY A 152 -2.82 2.04 19.69
C GLY A 152 -2.97 1.18 20.95
N GLU A 153 -4.14 0.59 21.19
CA GLU A 153 -4.37 -0.36 22.28
C GLU A 153 -3.54 -1.62 22.14
N ALA A 154 -3.30 -2.07 20.92
CA ALA A 154 -2.37 -3.18 20.63
C ALA A 154 -0.89 -2.82 20.86
N GLY A 155 -0.55 -1.54 21.03
CA GLY A 155 0.80 -1.06 21.31
C GLY A 155 1.54 -0.45 20.13
N ILE A 156 0.88 -0.14 19.01
CA ILE A 156 1.51 0.54 17.87
C ILE A 156 1.65 2.03 18.20
N ILE A 157 2.88 2.43 18.53
CA ILE A 157 3.23 3.81 18.86
C ILE A 157 3.95 4.44 17.66
N THR A 158 3.59 5.67 17.33
CA THR A 158 4.09 6.39 16.15
C THR A 158 4.62 7.78 16.52
N ASP A 159 5.26 8.42 15.55
CA ASP A 159 5.44 9.88 15.60
C ASP A 159 4.11 10.61 15.37
N SER A 160 4.10 11.94 15.56
CA SER A 160 2.93 12.80 15.36
C SER A 160 2.82 13.36 13.93
N ASN A 161 3.38 12.68 12.92
CA ASN A 161 3.26 13.08 11.53
C ASN A 161 1.92 12.62 10.95
N TYR A 162 0.85 13.33 11.32
CA TYR A 162 -0.53 12.96 10.96
C TYR A 162 -0.73 12.79 9.45
N GLY A 163 -1.44 11.72 9.06
CA GLY A 163 -1.70 11.31 7.68
C GLY A 163 -0.64 10.37 7.09
N ASN A 164 0.56 10.31 7.67
CA ASN A 164 1.66 9.43 7.24
C ASN A 164 2.63 9.18 8.40
N ALA A 165 2.07 8.78 9.55
CA ALA A 165 2.82 8.55 10.77
C ALA A 165 3.76 7.35 10.65
N LYS A 166 4.96 7.47 11.21
CA LYS A 166 5.95 6.41 11.24
C LYS A 166 5.96 5.71 12.59
N PRO A 167 5.93 4.36 12.61
CA PRO A 167 6.01 3.63 13.87
C PRO A 167 7.37 3.81 14.53
N LEU A 168 7.35 4.06 15.82
CA LEU A 168 8.53 4.05 16.69
C LEU A 168 8.82 2.60 17.08
N LEU A 169 9.52 1.87 16.18
CA LEU A 169 9.61 0.40 16.22
C LEU A 169 10.10 -0.14 17.57
N ASN A 170 11.08 0.48 18.21
CA ASN A 170 11.62 0.02 19.49
C ASN A 170 10.57 0.11 20.62
N ILE A 171 9.81 1.22 20.68
CA ILE A 171 8.74 1.40 21.66
C ILE A 171 7.58 0.47 21.35
N THR A 172 7.18 0.41 20.08
CA THR A 172 6.12 -0.46 19.59
C THR A 172 6.40 -1.94 19.92
N GLU A 173 7.63 -2.41 19.76
CA GLU A 173 7.98 -3.80 20.08
C GLU A 173 7.70 -4.13 21.55
N VAL A 174 8.15 -3.29 22.46
CA VAL A 174 7.94 -3.49 23.90
C VAL A 174 6.46 -3.47 24.24
N MET A 175 5.74 -2.45 23.75
CA MET A 175 4.31 -2.26 24.05
C MET A 175 3.44 -3.38 23.47
N VAL A 176 3.71 -3.82 22.24
CA VAL A 176 2.99 -4.93 21.59
C VAL A 176 3.23 -6.25 22.31
N LYS A 177 4.48 -6.54 22.70
CA LYS A 177 4.81 -7.76 23.49
C LYS A 177 4.08 -7.75 24.82
N ASP A 178 4.13 -6.65 25.54
CA ASP A 178 3.50 -6.50 26.87
C ASP A 178 1.97 -6.71 26.79
N ARG A 179 1.33 -6.16 25.78
CA ARG A 179 -0.12 -6.20 25.62
C ARG A 179 -0.66 -7.47 24.97
N LEU A 180 -0.01 -8.00 23.92
CA LEU A 180 -0.56 -9.09 23.14
C LEU A 180 -0.06 -10.48 23.56
N LEU A 181 1.16 -10.63 24.13
CA LEU A 181 1.62 -11.95 24.55
C LEU A 181 0.76 -12.61 25.65
N PRO A 182 0.29 -11.88 26.68
CA PRO A 182 -0.64 -12.44 27.65
C PRO A 182 -1.96 -12.91 27.04
N VAL A 183 -2.49 -12.12 26.08
CA VAL A 183 -3.74 -12.44 25.37
C VAL A 183 -3.58 -13.72 24.54
N LEU A 184 -2.48 -13.84 23.80
CA LEU A 184 -2.17 -15.03 22.99
C LEU A 184 -1.98 -16.27 23.86
N LYS A 185 -1.22 -16.15 24.97
CA LYS A 185 -1.04 -17.25 25.95
C LYS A 185 -2.36 -17.69 26.60
N GLY A 186 -3.32 -16.79 26.73
CA GLY A 186 -4.68 -17.08 27.17
C GLY A 186 -5.57 -17.78 26.13
N GLY A 187 -5.05 -18.07 24.94
CA GLY A 187 -5.80 -18.71 23.85
C GLY A 187 -6.83 -17.77 23.20
N VAL A 188 -6.67 -16.46 23.35
CA VAL A 188 -7.54 -15.44 22.76
C VAL A 188 -6.89 -14.87 21.50
N VAL A 189 -7.67 -14.72 20.43
CA VAL A 189 -7.22 -14.12 19.17
C VAL A 189 -7.43 -12.60 19.24
N PRO A 190 -6.35 -11.79 19.28
CA PRO A 190 -6.49 -10.35 19.16
C PRO A 190 -6.85 -9.96 17.73
N VAL A 191 -7.93 -9.18 17.56
CA VAL A 191 -8.38 -8.57 16.32
C VAL A 191 -8.02 -7.09 16.39
N VAL A 192 -7.04 -6.68 15.61
CA VAL A 192 -6.45 -5.34 15.68
C VAL A 192 -6.87 -4.52 14.46
N THR A 193 -7.22 -3.24 14.68
CA THR A 193 -7.43 -2.33 13.55
C THR A 193 -6.15 -2.21 12.73
N GLY A 194 -6.25 -2.42 11.44
CA GLY A 194 -5.19 -2.02 10.52
C GLY A 194 -5.09 -0.50 10.42
N PHE A 195 -4.06 0.02 9.74
CA PHE A 195 -3.92 1.43 9.37
C PHE A 195 -3.71 2.42 10.53
N ILE A 196 -4.12 2.10 11.74
CA ILE A 196 -4.19 2.99 12.90
C ILE A 196 -3.08 2.70 13.89
N GLY A 197 -2.46 3.75 14.42
CA GLY A 197 -1.61 3.78 15.61
C GLY A 197 -2.02 4.91 16.55
N GLN A 198 -1.17 5.20 17.50
CA GLN A 198 -1.28 6.39 18.34
C GLN A 198 0.11 7.00 18.59
N ASP A 199 0.16 8.29 18.77
CA ASP A 199 1.39 8.95 19.21
C ASP A 199 1.63 8.76 20.72
N GLU A 200 2.74 9.30 21.22
CA GLU A 200 3.12 9.22 22.63
C GLU A 200 2.11 9.89 23.58
N ASN A 201 1.26 10.78 23.07
CA ASN A 201 0.18 11.44 23.80
C ASN A 201 -1.17 10.70 23.66
N ALA A 202 -1.16 9.45 23.18
CA ALA A 202 -2.35 8.65 22.90
C ALA A 202 -3.30 9.28 21.86
N VAL A 203 -2.82 10.19 21.02
CA VAL A 203 -3.59 10.74 19.92
C VAL A 203 -3.53 9.78 18.74
N ILE A 204 -4.70 9.48 18.15
CA ILE A 204 -4.81 8.58 17.00
C ILE A 204 -4.04 9.14 15.80
N THR A 205 -3.26 8.28 15.17
CA THR A 205 -2.49 8.54 13.95
C THR A 205 -2.81 7.50 12.90
N THR A 206 -2.56 7.83 11.62
CA THR A 206 -2.68 6.87 10.52
C THR A 206 -1.35 6.64 9.81
N LEU A 207 -1.11 5.39 9.40
CA LEU A 207 0.15 4.94 8.81
C LEU A 207 0.27 5.24 7.29
N GLY A 208 -0.68 5.95 6.72
CA GLY A 208 -0.69 6.30 5.31
C GLY A 208 -1.05 5.12 4.38
N ARG A 209 -0.69 5.22 3.10
CA ARG A 209 -1.03 4.21 2.09
C ARG A 209 -0.46 2.84 2.43
N GLY A 210 -1.27 1.78 2.26
CA GLY A 210 -0.89 0.42 2.62
C GLY A 210 -0.83 0.16 4.13
N GLY A 211 -1.34 1.10 4.93
CA GLY A 211 -1.23 1.09 6.39
C GLY A 211 -1.75 -0.16 7.06
N SER A 212 -2.83 -0.80 6.55
CA SER A 212 -3.31 -2.06 7.14
C SER A 212 -2.38 -3.26 6.87
N ASP A 213 -1.76 -3.33 5.67
CA ASP A 213 -0.72 -4.34 5.39
C ASP A 213 0.52 -4.05 6.26
N TYR A 214 0.88 -2.76 6.41
CA TYR A 214 1.98 -2.31 7.25
C TYR A 214 1.75 -2.64 8.74
N THR A 215 0.54 -2.42 9.27
CA THR A 215 0.15 -2.86 10.63
C THR A 215 0.48 -4.33 10.86
N SER A 216 0.13 -5.21 9.92
CA SER A 216 0.35 -6.65 10.08
C SER A 216 1.83 -7.02 10.19
N THR A 217 2.69 -6.33 9.44
CA THR A 217 4.14 -6.58 9.49
C THR A 217 4.81 -5.94 10.71
N ILE A 218 4.31 -4.80 11.19
CA ILE A 218 4.72 -4.20 12.47
C ILE A 218 4.42 -5.17 13.62
N LEU A 219 3.18 -5.68 13.69
CA LEU A 219 2.77 -6.64 14.72
C LEU A 219 3.59 -7.94 14.64
N ALA A 220 3.82 -8.45 13.42
CA ALA A 220 4.63 -9.66 13.22
C ALA A 220 6.08 -9.47 13.66
N SER A 221 6.68 -8.35 13.31
CA SER A 221 8.03 -8.01 13.74
C SER A 221 8.11 -7.89 15.26
N ALA A 222 7.20 -7.15 15.88
CA ALA A 222 7.17 -6.95 17.32
C ALA A 222 6.97 -8.26 18.11
N LEU A 223 6.14 -9.17 17.60
CA LEU A 223 5.82 -10.45 18.24
C LEU A 223 6.77 -11.58 17.85
N GLU A 224 7.74 -11.32 16.98
CA GLU A 224 8.64 -12.34 16.42
C GLU A 224 7.83 -13.52 15.82
N ALA A 225 6.84 -13.16 14.99
CA ALA A 225 5.97 -14.14 14.36
C ALA A 225 6.72 -15.00 13.34
N ASP A 226 6.27 -16.24 13.13
CA ASP A 226 6.87 -17.15 12.16
C ASP A 226 6.54 -16.75 10.72
N GLU A 227 5.33 -16.21 10.46
CA GLU A 227 4.90 -15.76 9.14
C GLU A 227 3.86 -14.62 9.25
N VAL A 228 3.76 -13.79 8.18
CA VAL A 228 2.65 -12.87 7.93
C VAL A 228 1.84 -13.38 6.76
N TRP A 229 0.53 -13.53 6.91
CA TRP A 229 -0.38 -13.94 5.85
C TRP A 229 -1.29 -12.79 5.46
N ILE A 230 -1.05 -12.21 4.29
CA ILE A 230 -1.87 -11.13 3.73
C ILE A 230 -2.87 -11.76 2.76
N TRP A 231 -4.13 -11.80 3.18
CA TRP A 231 -5.23 -12.31 2.40
C TRP A 231 -5.79 -11.21 1.49
N LYS A 232 -5.95 -11.55 0.23
CA LYS A 232 -6.44 -10.66 -0.84
C LYS A 232 -7.48 -11.38 -1.70
N ASP A 233 -8.04 -10.65 -2.65
CA ASP A 233 -8.93 -11.15 -3.70
C ASP A 233 -8.18 -11.77 -4.89
N VAL A 234 -6.84 -11.66 -4.90
CA VAL A 234 -5.96 -12.19 -5.97
C VAL A 234 -5.12 -13.37 -5.49
N ASN A 235 -4.73 -14.24 -6.43
CA ASN A 235 -3.98 -15.47 -6.13
C ASN A 235 -2.51 -15.28 -5.73
N GLY A 236 -2.06 -14.06 -5.49
CA GLY A 236 -0.67 -13.71 -5.19
C GLY A 236 -0.17 -12.59 -6.09
N ILE A 237 1.14 -12.40 -6.12
CA ILE A 237 1.80 -11.45 -7.01
C ILE A 237 1.97 -12.11 -8.37
N MET A 238 1.59 -11.42 -9.45
CA MET A 238 1.58 -11.98 -10.79
C MET A 238 2.75 -11.47 -11.62
N THR A 239 3.08 -12.23 -12.68
CA THR A 239 4.15 -11.91 -13.64
C THR A 239 3.89 -10.63 -14.45
N ALA A 240 2.64 -10.22 -14.59
CA ALA A 240 2.18 -8.94 -15.14
C ALA A 240 0.76 -8.64 -14.65
N ASP A 241 0.23 -7.44 -14.94
CA ASP A 241 -1.19 -7.14 -14.71
C ASP A 241 -2.06 -8.05 -15.61
N PRO A 242 -2.94 -8.89 -15.04
CA PRO A 242 -3.79 -9.79 -15.81
C PRO A 242 -4.78 -9.05 -16.74
N LYS A 243 -5.03 -7.77 -16.51
CA LYS A 243 -5.83 -6.93 -17.42
C LYS A 243 -5.08 -6.60 -18.71
N ILE A 244 -3.74 -6.61 -18.69
CA ILE A 244 -2.89 -6.37 -19.85
C ILE A 244 -2.47 -7.68 -20.49
N VAL A 245 -2.11 -8.68 -19.66
CA VAL A 245 -1.59 -9.97 -20.12
C VAL A 245 -2.47 -11.09 -19.56
N SER A 246 -3.32 -11.67 -20.39
CA SER A 246 -4.22 -12.77 -19.99
C SER A 246 -3.48 -14.04 -19.55
N GLY A 247 -2.25 -14.24 -20.04
CA GLY A 247 -1.36 -15.34 -19.65
C GLY A 247 -0.52 -15.08 -18.39
N ALA A 248 -0.79 -13.98 -17.65
CA ALA A 248 -0.07 -13.70 -16.42
C ALA A 248 -0.28 -14.79 -15.36
N ARG A 249 0.78 -15.15 -14.63
CA ARG A 249 0.79 -16.24 -13.66
C ARG A 249 1.24 -15.78 -12.29
N THR A 250 0.79 -16.46 -11.24
CA THR A 250 1.28 -16.22 -9.88
C THR A 250 2.74 -16.60 -9.78
N ILE A 251 3.56 -15.72 -9.20
CA ILE A 251 4.96 -15.96 -8.89
C ILE A 251 5.05 -16.67 -7.55
N PRO A 252 5.59 -17.90 -7.48
CA PRO A 252 5.60 -18.66 -6.23
C PRO A 252 6.47 -18.04 -5.14
N THR A 253 7.65 -17.53 -5.52
CA THR A 253 8.64 -17.00 -4.57
C THR A 253 9.28 -15.71 -5.10
N LEU A 254 9.30 -14.69 -4.23
CA LEU A 254 9.96 -13.41 -4.45
C LEU A 254 10.88 -13.08 -3.28
N SER A 255 11.96 -12.33 -3.54
CA SER A 255 12.71 -11.69 -2.47
C SER A 255 12.04 -10.40 -2.01
N TYR A 256 12.37 -9.93 -0.79
CA TYR A 256 11.92 -8.63 -0.30
C TYR A 256 12.32 -7.50 -1.27
N ALA A 257 13.54 -7.57 -1.81
CA ALA A 257 14.03 -6.57 -2.74
C ALA A 257 13.24 -6.56 -4.06
N GLU A 258 12.92 -7.73 -4.64
CA GLU A 258 12.08 -7.83 -5.83
C GLU A 258 10.69 -7.23 -5.60
N VAL A 259 10.07 -7.52 -4.45
CA VAL A 259 8.73 -6.98 -4.13
C VAL A 259 8.75 -5.47 -3.95
N MET A 260 9.80 -4.92 -3.32
CA MET A 260 9.94 -3.46 -3.19
C MET A 260 10.06 -2.78 -4.56
N GLU A 261 10.86 -3.34 -5.48
CA GLU A 261 10.96 -2.84 -6.85
C GLU A 261 9.63 -2.94 -7.61
N MET A 262 8.96 -4.10 -7.55
CA MET A 262 7.66 -4.29 -8.18
C MET A 262 6.60 -3.32 -7.64
N ALA A 263 6.55 -3.13 -6.33
CA ALA A 263 5.61 -2.23 -5.68
C ALA A 263 5.85 -0.77 -6.06
N TYR A 264 7.10 -0.37 -6.18
CA TYR A 264 7.47 0.97 -6.62
C TYR A 264 7.04 1.23 -8.07
N PHE A 265 7.20 0.24 -8.96
CA PHE A 265 6.84 0.33 -10.37
C PHE A 265 5.41 -0.14 -10.70
N GLY A 266 4.47 -0.01 -9.77
CA GLY A 266 3.04 -0.08 -10.03
C GLY A 266 2.35 -1.42 -9.77
N ALA A 267 3.06 -2.43 -9.28
CA ALA A 267 2.40 -3.64 -8.78
C ALA A 267 1.61 -3.32 -7.49
N LYS A 268 0.28 -3.23 -7.61
CA LYS A 268 -0.63 -2.77 -6.54
C LYS A 268 -0.85 -3.79 -5.40
N VAL A 269 0.00 -4.82 -5.28
CA VAL A 269 -0.24 -5.91 -4.32
C VAL A 269 0.22 -5.56 -2.91
N LEU A 270 1.38 -4.90 -2.76
CA LEU A 270 1.92 -4.45 -1.47
C LEU A 270 2.50 -3.04 -1.60
N HIS A 271 2.47 -2.29 -0.51
CA HIS A 271 3.23 -1.05 -0.42
C HIS A 271 4.67 -1.35 0.03
N PRO A 272 5.71 -0.65 -0.49
CA PRO A 272 7.11 -0.93 -0.10
C PRO A 272 7.36 -0.91 1.41
N LEU A 273 6.73 0.01 2.15
CA LEU A 273 6.85 0.11 3.60
C LEU A 273 6.38 -1.15 4.34
N THR A 274 5.49 -1.95 3.73
CA THR A 274 5.01 -3.20 4.34
C THR A 274 6.14 -4.21 4.58
N VAL A 275 7.18 -4.19 3.76
CA VAL A 275 8.28 -5.16 3.84
C VAL A 275 9.27 -4.81 4.95
N THR A 276 9.48 -3.52 5.21
CA THR A 276 10.55 -3.02 6.09
C THR A 276 10.58 -3.65 7.49
N PRO A 277 9.46 -3.77 8.26
CA PRO A 277 9.53 -4.30 9.63
C PRO A 277 9.94 -5.77 9.72
N VAL A 278 9.63 -6.56 8.69
CA VAL A 278 9.86 -8.01 8.70
C VAL A 278 11.16 -8.42 8.02
N GLN A 279 11.74 -7.54 7.20
CA GLN A 279 12.97 -7.82 6.46
C GLN A 279 14.16 -8.07 7.39
N GLU A 280 14.36 -7.23 8.40
CA GLU A 280 15.46 -7.38 9.36
C GLU A 280 15.37 -8.67 10.18
N ARG A 281 14.16 -9.09 10.48
CA ARG A 281 13.87 -10.32 11.25
C ARG A 281 13.69 -11.55 10.37
N ARG A 282 13.77 -11.39 9.03
CA ARG A 282 13.60 -12.45 8.03
C ARG A 282 12.27 -13.20 8.13
N ILE A 283 11.20 -12.50 8.58
CA ILE A 283 9.87 -13.09 8.72
C ILE A 283 9.20 -13.14 7.33
N PRO A 284 8.85 -14.33 6.81
CA PRO A 284 8.22 -14.45 5.51
C PRO A 284 6.83 -13.80 5.46
N ILE A 285 6.50 -13.18 4.31
CA ILE A 285 5.15 -12.73 4.00
C ILE A 285 4.53 -13.68 2.97
N ARG A 286 3.30 -14.13 3.19
CA ARG A 286 2.51 -14.87 2.19
C ARG A 286 1.37 -14.02 1.69
N ILE A 287 1.28 -13.85 0.38
CA ILE A 287 0.11 -13.27 -0.28
C ILE A 287 -0.77 -14.43 -0.74
N ARG A 288 -2.01 -14.49 -0.26
CA ARG A 288 -2.93 -15.60 -0.50
C ARG A 288 -4.32 -15.08 -0.91
N SER A 289 -5.02 -15.86 -1.72
CA SER A 289 -6.42 -15.60 -2.04
C SER A 289 -7.35 -16.18 -0.98
N ALA A 290 -8.27 -15.35 -0.48
CA ALA A 290 -9.33 -15.82 0.41
C ALA A 290 -10.37 -16.68 -0.34
N TYR A 291 -10.51 -16.47 -1.66
CA TYR A 291 -11.42 -17.25 -2.51
C TYR A 291 -10.83 -18.61 -2.95
N ALA A 292 -9.51 -18.74 -2.91
CA ALA A 292 -8.81 -19.98 -3.25
C ALA A 292 -7.77 -20.34 -2.17
N PRO A 293 -8.20 -20.63 -0.92
CA PRO A 293 -7.29 -20.78 0.22
C PRO A 293 -6.36 -21.99 0.14
N LYS A 294 -6.63 -22.95 -0.75
CA LYS A 294 -5.74 -24.08 -1.02
C LYS A 294 -4.56 -23.70 -1.93
N ASN A 295 -4.66 -22.58 -2.68
CA ASN A 295 -3.56 -22.08 -3.49
C ASN A 295 -2.46 -21.53 -2.57
N PRO A 296 -1.18 -21.95 -2.71
CA PRO A 296 -0.09 -21.48 -1.87
C PRO A 296 0.18 -19.97 -2.00
N GLY A 297 -0.23 -19.34 -3.12
CA GLY A 297 0.00 -17.93 -3.39
C GLY A 297 1.47 -17.60 -3.64
N THR A 298 1.90 -16.41 -3.21
CA THR A 298 3.29 -15.96 -3.30
C THR A 298 3.92 -15.91 -1.90
N ILE A 299 5.09 -16.51 -1.73
CA ILE A 299 5.92 -16.31 -0.55
C ILE A 299 7.01 -15.27 -0.83
N ILE A 300 7.13 -14.30 0.07
CA ILE A 300 8.15 -13.25 0.04
C ILE A 300 9.10 -13.51 1.21
N ARG A 301 10.39 -13.63 0.92
CA ARG A 301 11.43 -13.95 1.90
C ARG A 301 12.76 -13.29 1.52
N GLU A 302 13.83 -13.53 2.29
CA GLU A 302 15.14 -12.88 2.06
C GLU A 302 15.71 -13.15 0.66
N THR A 303 15.58 -14.37 0.16
CA THR A 303 16.10 -14.78 -1.16
C THR A 303 14.98 -15.28 -2.05
N GLY A 304 14.91 -14.74 -3.25
CA GLY A 304 14.01 -15.21 -4.29
C GLY A 304 14.50 -16.48 -4.99
N ASP A 305 13.73 -16.95 -5.97
CA ASP A 305 14.17 -17.97 -6.90
C ASP A 305 15.02 -17.33 -8.00
N LYS A 306 16.32 -17.66 -8.06
CA LYS A 306 17.26 -17.09 -9.06
C LYS A 306 17.25 -17.83 -10.39
N ALA A 307 16.53 -18.95 -10.50
CA ALA A 307 16.46 -19.72 -11.76
C ALA A 307 15.75 -18.92 -12.87
N LYS A 308 14.79 -18.05 -12.49
CA LYS A 308 14.13 -17.15 -13.43
C LYS A 308 14.85 -15.79 -13.43
N ILE A 309 15.39 -15.42 -14.60
CA ILE A 309 16.15 -14.16 -14.78
C ILE A 309 15.23 -12.96 -14.53
N VAL A 310 14.08 -12.91 -15.21
CA VAL A 310 13.01 -11.91 -15.01
C VAL A 310 11.81 -12.64 -14.45
N LYS A 311 11.14 -12.04 -13.47
CA LYS A 311 9.96 -12.61 -12.83
C LYS A 311 8.69 -11.84 -13.13
N ALA A 312 8.81 -10.53 -13.34
CA ALA A 312 7.65 -9.69 -13.60
C ALA A 312 7.94 -8.55 -14.56
N VAL A 313 6.88 -8.11 -15.22
CA VAL A 313 6.80 -6.86 -15.97
C VAL A 313 5.73 -6.01 -15.31
N THR A 314 6.09 -4.80 -14.90
CA THR A 314 5.19 -3.84 -14.26
C THR A 314 5.10 -2.55 -15.06
N SER A 315 4.04 -1.76 -14.86
CA SER A 315 3.92 -0.46 -15.50
C SER A 315 3.19 0.57 -14.63
N ILE A 316 3.60 1.83 -14.76
CA ILE A 316 2.91 2.98 -14.16
C ILE A 316 2.47 3.89 -15.29
N ARG A 317 1.18 4.24 -15.32
CA ARG A 317 0.58 5.18 -16.28
C ARG A 317 0.29 6.53 -15.62
N GLY A 318 -0.15 7.49 -16.42
CA GLY A 318 -0.55 8.80 -15.92
C GLY A 318 0.63 9.67 -15.52
N LEU A 319 1.74 9.55 -16.24
CA LEU A 319 2.97 10.30 -16.01
C LEU A 319 3.24 11.31 -17.12
N SER A 320 4.09 12.28 -16.79
CA SER A 320 4.69 13.22 -17.73
C SER A 320 6.21 13.27 -17.51
N ILE A 321 6.98 13.44 -18.59
CA ILE A 321 8.39 13.78 -18.49
C ILE A 321 8.53 15.29 -18.43
N ILE A 322 9.34 15.80 -17.50
CA ILE A 322 9.89 17.15 -17.52
C ILE A 322 11.39 17.01 -17.74
N THR A 323 11.91 17.66 -18.77
CA THR A 323 13.33 17.73 -19.02
C THR A 323 13.79 19.17 -18.82
N THR A 324 14.73 19.37 -17.89
CA THR A 324 15.46 20.62 -17.72
C THR A 324 16.79 20.51 -18.46
N GLY A 325 17.12 21.49 -19.30
CA GLY A 325 18.30 21.44 -20.15
C GLY A 325 19.01 22.79 -20.27
N GLY A 326 20.28 22.72 -20.62
CA GLY A 326 21.10 23.90 -20.91
C GLY A 326 22.60 23.64 -20.79
N ALA A 327 23.39 24.28 -21.64
CA ALA A 327 24.85 24.16 -21.56
C ALA A 327 25.42 24.63 -20.23
N GLY A 328 24.73 25.53 -19.52
CA GLY A 328 25.12 25.99 -18.18
C GLY A 328 25.00 24.93 -17.07
N MET A 329 24.39 23.77 -17.34
CA MET A 329 24.28 22.67 -16.39
C MET A 329 25.52 21.78 -16.32
N ILE A 330 26.36 21.79 -17.39
CA ILE A 330 27.49 20.87 -17.52
C ILE A 330 28.51 21.14 -16.42
N GLY A 331 28.80 20.11 -15.61
CA GLY A 331 29.78 20.21 -14.52
C GLY A 331 29.33 21.07 -13.32
N VAL A 332 28.04 21.43 -13.22
CA VAL A 332 27.48 22.27 -12.15
C VAL A 332 26.53 21.48 -11.27
N PRO A 333 27.01 20.78 -10.22
CA PRO A 333 26.18 19.94 -9.34
C PRO A 333 25.06 20.70 -8.63
N SER A 334 25.25 22.00 -8.41
CA SER A 334 24.25 22.85 -7.75
C SER A 334 22.93 22.95 -8.53
N VAL A 335 22.95 22.79 -9.86
CA VAL A 335 21.72 22.79 -10.66
C VAL A 335 20.85 21.58 -10.33
N VAL A 336 21.45 20.39 -10.21
CA VAL A 336 20.76 19.17 -9.82
C VAL A 336 20.08 19.35 -8.45
N SER A 337 20.84 19.87 -7.48
CA SER A 337 20.33 20.17 -6.14
C SER A 337 19.14 21.13 -6.17
N ARG A 338 19.24 22.24 -6.93
CA ARG A 338 18.17 23.23 -7.06
C ARG A 338 16.92 22.66 -7.70
N VAL A 339 17.04 21.85 -8.76
CA VAL A 339 15.91 21.19 -9.41
C VAL A 339 15.14 20.34 -8.39
N PHE A 340 15.82 19.43 -7.68
CA PHE A 340 15.15 18.54 -6.73
C PHE A 340 14.65 19.26 -5.48
N SER A 341 15.39 20.24 -4.96
CA SER A 341 14.91 21.07 -3.82
C SER A 341 13.64 21.84 -4.19
N THR A 342 13.57 22.39 -5.42
CA THR A 342 12.37 23.09 -5.89
C THR A 342 11.16 22.16 -5.99
N LEU A 343 11.33 20.95 -6.53
CA LEU A 343 10.25 19.97 -6.60
C LEU A 343 9.81 19.53 -5.21
N ALA A 344 10.75 19.25 -4.32
CA ALA A 344 10.46 18.84 -2.94
C ALA A 344 9.72 19.93 -2.15
N ALA A 345 10.15 21.19 -2.25
CA ALA A 345 9.50 22.33 -1.59
C ALA A 345 8.05 22.55 -2.06
N ASN A 346 7.72 22.06 -3.27
CA ASN A 346 6.38 22.10 -3.83
C ASN A 346 5.62 20.78 -3.69
N ASN A 347 6.08 19.84 -2.88
CA ASN A 347 5.48 18.50 -2.69
C ASN A 347 5.22 17.79 -4.05
N VAL A 348 6.21 17.80 -4.95
CA VAL A 348 6.18 17.04 -6.20
C VAL A 348 7.06 15.82 -6.05
N SER A 349 6.46 14.63 -6.19
CA SER A 349 7.17 13.36 -6.16
C SER A 349 7.72 13.00 -7.54
N VAL A 350 9.01 12.63 -7.59
CA VAL A 350 9.67 12.16 -8.81
C VAL A 350 9.65 10.64 -8.83
N VAL A 351 9.08 10.06 -9.89
CA VAL A 351 8.93 8.60 -10.07
C VAL A 351 10.20 7.97 -10.67
N MET A 352 10.83 8.64 -11.64
CA MET A 352 12.03 8.15 -12.29
C MET A 352 12.90 9.32 -12.72
N ILE A 353 14.21 9.12 -12.70
CA ILE A 353 15.21 10.11 -13.10
C ILE A 353 16.10 9.49 -14.16
N SER A 354 16.35 10.24 -15.22
CA SER A 354 17.36 9.92 -16.23
C SER A 354 18.18 11.18 -16.55
N GLN A 355 19.49 11.08 -16.43
CA GLN A 355 20.41 12.17 -16.70
C GLN A 355 21.33 11.80 -17.86
N SER A 356 21.53 12.72 -18.81
CA SER A 356 22.51 12.51 -19.89
C SER A 356 23.91 12.44 -19.32
N SER A 357 24.78 11.62 -19.94
CA SER A 357 26.20 11.51 -19.56
C SER A 357 26.96 12.84 -19.67
N SER A 358 26.53 13.74 -20.56
CA SER A 358 27.04 15.09 -20.68
C SER A 358 26.63 16.04 -19.57
N GLN A 359 25.71 15.62 -18.70
CA GLN A 359 25.06 16.45 -17.64
C GLN A 359 24.32 17.68 -18.20
N ALA A 360 24.13 17.76 -19.53
CA ALA A 360 23.46 18.88 -20.18
C ALA A 360 21.96 18.92 -19.98
N ASN A 361 21.35 17.79 -19.58
CA ASN A 361 19.94 17.72 -19.26
C ASN A 361 19.62 16.67 -18.18
N ILE A 362 18.50 16.88 -17.50
CA ILE A 362 17.92 15.94 -16.53
C ILE A 362 16.45 15.76 -16.90
N SER A 363 16.05 14.54 -17.13
CA SER A 363 14.67 14.15 -17.37
C SER A 363 14.08 13.50 -16.12
N MET A 364 12.92 13.97 -15.69
CA MET A 364 12.23 13.51 -14.50
C MET A 364 10.82 13.12 -14.87
N LEU A 365 10.38 11.96 -14.41
CA LEU A 365 8.99 11.52 -14.55
C LEU A 365 8.24 11.84 -13.28
N ILE A 366 7.11 12.50 -13.45
CA ILE A 366 6.20 12.89 -12.36
C ILE A 366 4.76 12.52 -12.72
N HIS A 367 3.87 12.47 -11.74
CA HIS A 367 2.44 12.28 -12.01
C HIS A 367 1.84 13.46 -12.76
N ASN A 368 0.91 13.18 -13.67
CA ASN A 368 0.22 14.21 -14.45
C ASN A 368 -0.46 15.27 -13.57
N SER A 369 -0.96 14.88 -12.40
CA SER A 369 -1.57 15.78 -11.41
C SER A 369 -0.63 16.86 -10.89
N ASP A 370 0.68 16.60 -10.92
CA ASP A 370 1.71 17.51 -10.40
C ASP A 370 2.38 18.35 -11.48
N LEU A 371 2.05 18.11 -12.77
CA LEU A 371 2.77 18.70 -13.91
C LEU A 371 2.74 20.24 -13.89
N GLU A 372 1.57 20.83 -13.76
CA GLU A 372 1.43 22.30 -13.79
C GLU A 372 2.17 22.96 -12.60
N LYS A 373 2.03 22.37 -11.41
CA LYS A 373 2.69 22.83 -10.18
C LYS A 373 4.21 22.77 -10.33
N ALA A 374 4.73 21.63 -10.83
CA ALA A 374 6.15 21.44 -11.06
C ALA A 374 6.71 22.42 -12.08
N LEU A 375 6.03 22.59 -13.22
CA LEU A 375 6.44 23.54 -14.27
C LEU A 375 6.49 24.97 -13.76
N LYS A 376 5.46 25.39 -13.02
CA LYS A 376 5.42 26.74 -12.44
C LYS A 376 6.60 26.97 -11.49
N ALA A 377 6.87 26.01 -10.61
CA ALA A 377 7.94 26.10 -9.64
C ALA A 377 9.33 26.16 -10.32
N LEU A 378 9.59 25.26 -11.28
CA LEU A 378 10.87 25.23 -12.01
C LEU A 378 11.09 26.48 -12.87
N LYS A 379 10.04 27.01 -13.54
CA LYS A 379 10.12 28.27 -14.30
C LYS A 379 10.42 29.48 -13.41
N VAL A 380 9.92 29.51 -12.17
CA VAL A 380 10.23 30.56 -11.20
C VAL A 380 11.66 30.45 -10.72
N GLU A 381 12.13 29.25 -10.40
CA GLU A 381 13.48 29.00 -9.91
C GLU A 381 14.55 29.36 -10.95
N PHE A 382 14.30 29.03 -12.22
CA PHE A 382 15.27 29.22 -13.31
C PHE A 382 14.93 30.36 -14.26
N ARG A 383 14.14 31.34 -13.82
CA ARG A 383 13.67 32.45 -14.67
C ARG A 383 14.80 33.32 -15.26
N ASN A 384 15.98 33.36 -14.65
CA ASN A 384 17.10 34.14 -15.15
C ASN A 384 17.87 33.48 -16.31
N GLY A 385 17.57 32.17 -16.61
CA GLY A 385 18.12 31.50 -17.79
C GLY A 385 19.61 31.19 -17.79
N ASP A 386 20.34 31.49 -16.72
CA ASP A 386 21.80 31.40 -16.70
C ASP A 386 22.36 29.97 -16.73
N LEU A 387 21.62 29.02 -16.10
CA LEU A 387 22.04 27.63 -15.98
C LEU A 387 21.09 26.67 -16.70
N VAL A 388 19.77 26.83 -16.52
CA VAL A 388 18.74 26.07 -17.23
C VAL A 388 18.08 27.00 -18.25
N ARG A 389 18.24 26.72 -19.53
CA ARG A 389 17.64 27.51 -20.63
C ARG A 389 16.29 26.95 -21.07
N ASP A 390 16.20 25.62 -21.09
CA ASP A 390 15.05 24.95 -21.66
C ASP A 390 14.38 24.05 -20.62
N ILE A 391 13.05 24.13 -20.57
CA ILE A 391 12.20 23.21 -19.82
C ILE A 391 11.17 22.63 -20.80
N HIS A 392 11.36 21.38 -21.19
CA HIS A 392 10.49 20.67 -22.10
C HIS A 392 9.62 19.66 -21.36
N THR A 393 8.47 19.35 -21.92
CA THR A 393 7.57 18.33 -21.36
C THR A 393 7.06 17.38 -22.42
N ILE A 394 6.93 16.12 -22.04
CA ILE A 394 6.24 15.09 -22.84
C ILE A 394 5.13 14.54 -21.93
N PRO A 395 3.86 14.85 -22.20
CA PRO A 395 2.71 14.32 -21.46
C PRO A 395 2.35 12.90 -21.92
N LYS A 396 1.45 12.24 -21.19
CA LYS A 396 0.93 10.90 -21.51
C LYS A 396 2.04 9.86 -21.70
N VAL A 397 2.89 9.76 -20.72
CA VAL A 397 4.00 8.82 -20.66
C VAL A 397 3.71 7.76 -19.60
N ALA A 398 4.26 6.58 -19.80
CA ALA A 398 4.25 5.53 -18.79
C ALA A 398 5.67 4.99 -18.58
N VAL A 399 5.92 4.47 -17.38
CA VAL A 399 7.12 3.68 -17.09
C VAL A 399 6.75 2.21 -17.21
N VAL A 400 7.60 1.43 -17.86
CA VAL A 400 7.59 -0.03 -17.86
C VAL A 400 8.87 -0.51 -17.19
N ALA A 401 8.77 -1.49 -16.31
CA ALA A 401 9.92 -2.07 -15.63
C ALA A 401 9.86 -3.60 -15.66
N ILE A 402 11.01 -4.22 -15.89
CA ILE A 402 11.22 -5.65 -15.63
C ILE A 402 11.93 -5.81 -14.29
N VAL A 403 11.52 -6.83 -13.52
CA VAL A 403 12.06 -7.10 -12.19
C VAL A 403 12.45 -8.56 -12.06
N GLY A 404 13.61 -8.82 -11.48
CA GLY A 404 14.07 -10.17 -11.14
C GLY A 404 15.48 -10.21 -10.60
N GLU A 405 15.69 -10.90 -9.49
CA GLU A 405 17.01 -11.09 -8.85
C GLU A 405 17.99 -11.85 -9.76
N GLY A 406 17.48 -12.70 -10.68
CA GLY A 406 18.28 -13.44 -11.64
C GLY A 406 18.89 -12.57 -12.76
N MET A 407 18.51 -11.29 -12.86
CA MET A 407 19.14 -10.37 -13.82
C MET A 407 20.54 -9.98 -13.41
N ARG A 408 20.84 -9.99 -12.10
CA ARG A 408 22.12 -9.55 -11.57
C ARG A 408 23.28 -10.36 -12.13
N GLY A 409 24.22 -9.68 -12.80
CA GLY A 409 25.36 -10.28 -13.47
C GLY A 409 25.03 -11.11 -14.72
N THR A 410 23.75 -11.18 -15.15
CA THR A 410 23.32 -11.93 -16.33
C THR A 410 23.47 -11.09 -17.59
N LYS A 411 24.30 -11.56 -18.53
CA LYS A 411 24.56 -10.88 -19.80
C LYS A 411 23.38 -10.98 -20.75
N GLY A 412 23.14 -9.93 -21.54
CA GLY A 412 22.15 -9.93 -22.62
C GLY A 412 20.72 -9.59 -22.20
N VAL A 413 20.43 -9.38 -20.93
CA VAL A 413 19.08 -9.04 -20.44
C VAL A 413 18.55 -7.77 -21.08
N ALA A 414 19.33 -6.69 -21.08
CA ALA A 414 18.97 -5.42 -21.71
C ALA A 414 18.74 -5.56 -23.22
N ALA A 415 19.59 -6.33 -23.93
CA ALA A 415 19.42 -6.57 -25.36
C ALA A 415 18.09 -7.27 -25.65
N ARG A 416 17.75 -8.33 -24.89
CA ARG A 416 16.48 -9.06 -25.02
C ARG A 416 15.28 -8.17 -24.72
N LEU A 417 15.38 -7.33 -23.66
CA LEU A 417 14.34 -6.38 -23.28
C LEU A 417 14.05 -5.40 -24.42
N PHE A 418 15.07 -4.69 -24.90
CA PHE A 418 14.86 -3.64 -25.90
C PHE A 418 14.56 -4.18 -27.31
N ASN A 419 14.97 -5.41 -27.64
CA ASN A 419 14.49 -6.11 -28.83
C ASN A 419 12.97 -6.36 -28.73
N ALA A 420 12.47 -6.82 -27.59
CA ALA A 420 11.03 -7.02 -27.41
C ALA A 420 10.23 -5.69 -27.49
N VAL A 421 10.81 -4.59 -27.00
CA VAL A 421 10.19 -3.26 -27.15
C VAL A 421 10.14 -2.85 -28.62
N ALA A 422 11.22 -3.07 -29.38
CA ALA A 422 11.28 -2.77 -30.82
C ALA A 422 10.30 -3.60 -31.63
N GLU A 423 10.19 -4.92 -31.34
CA GLU A 423 9.20 -5.83 -31.98
C GLU A 423 7.76 -5.37 -31.75
N ALA A 424 7.47 -4.77 -30.59
CA ALA A 424 6.18 -4.15 -30.29
C ALA A 424 6.00 -2.76 -30.95
N ASN A 425 6.96 -2.30 -31.79
CA ASN A 425 6.97 -0.94 -32.32
C ASN A 425 6.84 0.14 -31.23
N GLY A 426 7.50 -0.08 -30.08
CA GLY A 426 7.57 0.87 -28.97
C GLY A 426 8.82 1.75 -29.08
N ASN A 427 8.68 3.05 -28.78
CA ASN A 427 9.81 3.98 -28.72
C ASN A 427 10.19 4.23 -27.25
N VAL A 428 11.48 4.03 -26.93
CA VAL A 428 12.04 4.28 -25.58
C VAL A 428 12.44 5.75 -25.46
N LEU A 429 11.82 6.48 -24.53
CA LEU A 429 12.06 7.91 -24.30
C LEU A 429 13.25 8.14 -23.36
N CYS A 430 13.37 7.35 -22.30
CA CYS A 430 14.52 7.35 -21.39
C CYS A 430 14.59 6.02 -20.63
N ILE A 431 15.77 5.74 -20.07
CA ILE A 431 16.09 4.47 -19.39
C ILE A 431 16.67 4.79 -18.02
N SER A 432 16.37 3.95 -17.03
CA SER A 432 17.01 3.97 -15.72
C SER A 432 17.28 2.53 -15.27
N GLN A 433 18.50 2.26 -14.85
CA GLN A 433 18.92 1.00 -14.25
C GLN A 433 19.84 1.31 -13.07
N GLY A 434 19.48 0.82 -11.89
CA GLY A 434 20.32 0.93 -10.70
C GLY A 434 21.47 -0.09 -10.70
N SER A 435 22.49 0.17 -9.90
CA SER A 435 23.62 -0.76 -9.70
C SER A 435 23.23 -2.06 -8.98
N SER A 436 22.03 -2.15 -8.42
CA SER A 436 21.47 -3.38 -7.86
C SER A 436 21.19 -4.43 -8.92
N GLU A 437 20.98 -4.02 -10.17
CA GLU A 437 20.59 -4.84 -11.32
C GLU A 437 19.29 -5.66 -11.09
N LEU A 438 18.46 -5.25 -10.13
CA LEU A 438 17.20 -5.92 -9.80
C LEU A 438 16.08 -5.52 -10.76
N ASN A 439 16.18 -4.34 -11.37
CA ASN A 439 15.25 -3.86 -12.37
C ASN A 439 15.96 -3.16 -13.54
N ILE A 440 15.25 -3.09 -14.66
CA ILE A 440 15.49 -2.14 -15.74
C ILE A 440 14.16 -1.46 -16.00
N SER A 441 14.12 -0.15 -15.83
CA SER A 441 12.94 0.67 -16.06
C SER A 441 13.17 1.64 -17.23
N PHE A 442 12.14 1.89 -18.01
CA PHE A 442 12.20 2.80 -19.14
C PHE A 442 10.83 3.43 -19.39
N ALA A 443 10.85 4.59 -20.02
CA ALA A 443 9.64 5.34 -20.35
C ALA A 443 9.26 5.14 -21.82
N VAL A 444 7.95 4.97 -22.04
CA VAL A 444 7.32 4.92 -23.38
C VAL A 444 6.10 5.83 -23.40
N ILE A 445 5.57 6.14 -24.58
CA ILE A 445 4.27 6.78 -24.73
C ILE A 445 3.19 5.83 -24.16
N GLU A 446 2.23 6.39 -23.43
CA GLU A 446 1.23 5.61 -22.67
C GLU A 446 0.39 4.67 -23.56
N GLU A 447 0.12 5.05 -24.80
CA GLU A 447 -0.61 4.25 -25.79
C GLU A 447 0.11 2.95 -26.18
N ASP A 448 1.43 2.90 -26.04
CA ASP A 448 2.27 1.74 -26.40
C ASP A 448 2.39 0.70 -25.29
N VAL A 449 1.99 1.04 -24.04
CA VAL A 449 2.27 0.23 -22.85
C VAL A 449 1.79 -1.20 -22.98
N ASP A 450 0.54 -1.42 -23.41
CA ASP A 450 -0.05 -2.76 -23.42
C ASP A 450 0.70 -3.70 -24.35
N LYS A 451 0.96 -3.27 -25.59
CA LYS A 451 1.71 -4.07 -26.58
C LYS A 451 3.15 -4.31 -26.15
N VAL A 452 3.80 -3.30 -25.52
CA VAL A 452 5.17 -3.42 -25.00
C VAL A 452 5.23 -4.42 -23.85
N VAL A 453 4.32 -4.32 -22.88
CA VAL A 453 4.26 -5.26 -21.74
C VAL A 453 3.99 -6.69 -22.21
N GLN A 454 3.06 -6.89 -23.15
CA GLN A 454 2.76 -8.21 -23.74
C GLN A 454 3.96 -8.81 -24.46
N SER A 455 4.65 -8.02 -25.29
CA SER A 455 5.84 -8.46 -26.02
C SER A 455 6.98 -8.85 -25.06
N ILE A 456 7.26 -8.04 -24.03
CA ILE A 456 8.29 -8.34 -23.03
C ILE A 456 7.92 -9.61 -22.26
N HIS A 457 6.67 -9.75 -21.82
CA HIS A 457 6.19 -10.92 -21.08
C HIS A 457 6.40 -12.21 -21.89
N SER A 458 6.04 -12.19 -23.16
CA SER A 458 6.29 -13.31 -24.09
C SER A 458 7.77 -13.54 -24.33
N ALA A 459 8.54 -12.46 -24.60
CA ALA A 459 9.97 -12.56 -24.85
C ALA A 459 10.74 -13.22 -23.70
N PHE A 460 10.36 -12.95 -22.45
CA PHE A 460 10.97 -13.60 -21.28
C PHE A 460 10.32 -14.92 -20.88
N GLY A 461 9.30 -15.40 -21.62
CA GLY A 461 8.62 -16.67 -21.37
C GLY A 461 7.90 -16.70 -20.01
N LEU A 462 7.35 -15.58 -19.58
CA LEU A 462 6.71 -15.46 -18.26
C LEU A 462 5.33 -16.14 -18.21
N ASP A 463 4.80 -16.53 -19.36
CA ASP A 463 3.60 -17.36 -19.56
C ASP A 463 3.90 -18.87 -19.40
N LYS A 464 5.17 -19.27 -19.42
CA LYS A 464 5.58 -20.68 -19.28
C LYS A 464 5.85 -21.04 -17.83
N ALA A 465 5.60 -22.29 -17.47
CA ALA A 465 5.76 -22.80 -16.11
C ALA A 465 7.21 -22.77 -15.63
#